data_5830b49e4dc2ebd7b00bb813c535ee2e
#
_entry.id   5830b49e4dc2ebd7b00bb813c535ee2e
#
_cell.length_a   1.000
_cell.length_b   1.000
_cell.length_c   1.000
_cell.angle_alpha   90.00
_cell.angle_beta   90.00
_cell.angle_gamma   90.00
#
_symmetry.space_group_name_H-M   'P 1'
#
loop_
_entity.id
_entity.type
_entity.pdbx_description
1 polymer ?
#
loop_
_entity_poly.entity_id
_entity_poly.type
_entity_poly.pdbx_seq_one_letter_code
_entity_poly.pdbx_strand_id
1 'polypeptide(L)'
;MAKSEIVSRVAIYAVLMGAYAVIPTWFKLQNRLGILANVPADIHAALTLVLGWLLVFRTNTSYARWWEARTLWGSLINTMRNFSVKLVELIDAPNNDLAQIRRILKAFSWTLKDHLRDGASLEDSELFHDVAESPQHVPTFLIARIYEKLRDWKKNGRIDGYQLIVLDEDLRKFLEIVGGCERIRNTRIAKSYRTFARQCVFLYLATLPWGLVHEFSGWTVPLTAIISYFMLGMEIVAEHTEEPFGYEEDDLDLEALCRVIDSSVDEIFARGIAR
;
A
#
# COMPACT_ATOMS: atom_id res chain seq x y z
N MET A 1 -21.03 11.84 4.92
CA MET A 1 -20.41 11.07 3.84
C MET A 1 -19.43 12.02 3.14
N ALA A 2 -18.16 11.95 3.47
CA ALA A 2 -17.11 12.59 2.68
C ALA A 2 -17.17 11.94 1.30
N LYS A 3 -17.31 12.74 0.24
CA LYS A 3 -17.12 12.23 -1.12
C LYS A 3 -15.65 11.85 -1.21
N SER A 4 -15.34 10.58 -1.47
CA SER A 4 -13.97 10.16 -1.74
C SER A 4 -13.39 11.10 -2.80
N GLU A 5 -12.22 11.64 -2.54
CA GLU A 5 -11.56 12.58 -3.45
C GLU A 5 -11.38 11.96 -4.84
N ILE A 6 -11.15 10.66 -4.89
CA ILE A 6 -11.05 9.84 -6.09
C ILE A 6 -12.34 9.93 -6.91
N VAL A 7 -13.51 9.69 -6.29
CA VAL A 7 -14.81 9.72 -6.98
C VAL A 7 -15.07 11.09 -7.59
N SER A 8 -14.71 12.16 -6.89
CA SER A 8 -14.89 13.52 -7.41
C SER A 8 -13.97 13.83 -8.60
N ARG A 9 -12.71 13.40 -8.55
CA ARG A 9 -11.76 13.54 -9.67
C ARG A 9 -12.23 12.76 -10.92
N VAL A 10 -12.65 11.50 -10.72
CA VAL A 10 -13.19 10.68 -11.82
C VAL A 10 -14.42 11.32 -12.44
N ALA A 11 -15.35 11.83 -11.62
CA ALA A 11 -16.55 12.50 -12.11
C ALA A 11 -16.22 13.75 -12.95
N ILE A 12 -15.25 14.56 -12.51
CA ILE A 12 -14.80 15.74 -13.27
C ILE A 12 -14.24 15.31 -14.63
N TYR A 13 -13.36 14.31 -14.69
CA TYR A 13 -12.81 13.83 -15.96
C TYR A 13 -13.89 13.25 -16.89
N ALA A 14 -14.86 12.52 -16.33
CA ALA A 14 -15.98 11.99 -17.11
C ALA A 14 -16.84 13.11 -17.71
N VAL A 15 -17.12 14.17 -16.95
CA VAL A 15 -17.84 15.35 -17.44
C VAL A 15 -17.05 16.07 -18.54
N LEU A 16 -15.73 16.23 -18.38
CA LEU A 16 -14.87 16.83 -19.41
C LEU A 16 -14.88 16.01 -20.71
N MET A 17 -14.85 14.68 -20.61
CA MET A 17 -14.95 13.80 -21.78
C MET A 17 -16.34 13.85 -22.42
N GLY A 18 -17.40 13.96 -21.62
CA GLY A 18 -18.75 14.23 -22.13
C GLY A 18 -18.84 15.57 -22.88
N ALA A 19 -18.24 16.61 -22.30
CA ALA A 19 -18.18 17.93 -22.98
C ALA A 19 -17.37 17.86 -24.30
N TYR A 20 -16.26 17.12 -24.32
CA TYR A 20 -15.51 16.85 -25.55
C TYR A 20 -16.36 16.16 -26.61
N ALA A 21 -17.24 15.23 -26.23
CA ALA A 21 -18.12 14.51 -27.15
C ALA A 21 -19.18 15.40 -27.82
N VAL A 22 -19.41 16.59 -27.30
CA VAL A 22 -20.27 17.60 -27.98
C VAL A 22 -19.69 18.00 -29.35
N ILE A 23 -18.36 18.04 -29.50
CA ILE A 23 -17.67 18.41 -30.72
C ILE A 23 -18.10 17.53 -31.92
N PRO A 24 -17.86 16.22 -31.92
CA PRO A 24 -18.27 15.35 -33.01
C PRO A 24 -19.78 15.31 -33.17
N THR A 25 -20.57 15.44 -32.09
CA THR A 25 -22.04 15.51 -32.17
C THR A 25 -22.51 16.76 -32.95
N TRP A 26 -21.88 17.89 -32.66
CA TRP A 26 -22.20 19.16 -33.39
C TRP A 26 -21.80 19.07 -34.87
N PHE A 27 -20.62 18.50 -35.20
CA PHE A 27 -20.20 18.28 -36.59
C PHE A 27 -21.17 17.37 -37.32
N LYS A 28 -21.70 16.34 -36.68
CA LYS A 28 -22.73 15.46 -37.26
C LYS A 28 -24.01 16.24 -37.61
N LEU A 29 -24.50 17.06 -36.68
CA LEU A 29 -25.71 17.86 -36.90
C LEU A 29 -25.59 18.82 -38.09
N GLN A 30 -24.37 19.27 -38.40
CA GLN A 30 -24.08 20.13 -39.55
C GLN A 30 -23.78 19.39 -40.87
N ASN A 31 -23.89 18.04 -40.87
CA ASN A 31 -23.49 17.20 -42.01
C ASN A 31 -22.03 17.42 -42.49
N ARG A 32 -21.14 17.85 -41.57
CA ARG A 32 -19.71 18.12 -41.86
C ARG A 32 -18.77 17.00 -41.35
N LEU A 33 -19.33 15.84 -41.01
CA LEU A 33 -18.53 14.69 -40.60
C LEU A 33 -17.84 14.13 -41.88
N GLY A 34 -16.52 14.36 -41.95
CA GLY A 34 -15.69 13.77 -43.00
C GLY A 34 -15.34 12.33 -42.70
N ILE A 35 -14.25 11.83 -43.31
CA ILE A 35 -13.73 10.44 -43.19
C ILE A 35 -13.51 9.99 -41.74
N LEU A 36 -13.24 10.90 -40.79
CA LEU A 36 -13.00 10.62 -39.38
C LEU A 36 -14.20 10.02 -38.64
N ALA A 37 -15.42 10.19 -39.13
CA ALA A 37 -16.62 9.61 -38.54
C ALA A 37 -17.02 8.25 -39.12
N ASN A 38 -16.30 7.76 -40.09
CA ASN A 38 -16.55 6.45 -40.69
C ASN A 38 -15.78 5.33 -39.98
N VAL A 39 -15.30 5.53 -38.73
CA VAL A 39 -14.71 4.47 -37.95
C VAL A 39 -15.84 3.57 -37.45
N PRO A 40 -15.88 2.28 -37.86
CA PRO A 40 -16.95 1.38 -37.47
C PRO A 40 -17.01 1.23 -35.93
N ALA A 41 -18.21 1.32 -35.35
CA ALA A 41 -18.41 1.14 -33.90
C ALA A 41 -17.91 -0.21 -33.41
N ASP A 42 -17.90 -1.22 -34.26
CA ASP A 42 -17.36 -2.58 -33.98
C ASP A 42 -15.88 -2.56 -33.58
N ILE A 43 -15.09 -1.63 -34.16
CA ILE A 43 -13.67 -1.48 -33.78
C ILE A 43 -13.57 -1.01 -32.32
N HIS A 44 -14.40 -0.04 -31.92
CA HIS A 44 -14.43 0.43 -30.53
C HIS A 44 -14.94 -0.66 -29.58
N ALA A 45 -15.92 -1.47 -30.01
CA ALA A 45 -16.38 -2.62 -29.22
C ALA A 45 -15.25 -3.65 -28.97
N ALA A 46 -14.48 -3.98 -30.02
CA ALA A 46 -13.32 -4.87 -29.90
C ALA A 46 -12.23 -4.28 -28.99
N LEU A 47 -11.91 -2.98 -29.16
CA LEU A 47 -10.95 -2.27 -28.32
C LEU A 47 -11.41 -2.18 -26.86
N THR A 48 -12.71 -2.02 -26.60
CA THR A 48 -13.27 -2.02 -25.24
C THR A 48 -12.99 -3.34 -24.54
N LEU A 49 -13.13 -4.47 -25.23
CA LEU A 49 -12.85 -5.79 -24.70
C LEU A 49 -11.36 -5.92 -24.30
N VAL A 50 -10.45 -5.54 -25.22
CA VAL A 50 -9.00 -5.59 -24.99
C VAL A 50 -8.60 -4.69 -23.83
N LEU A 51 -9.10 -3.46 -23.79
CA LEU A 51 -8.81 -2.51 -22.70
C LEU A 51 -9.41 -2.96 -21.37
N GLY A 52 -10.62 -3.52 -21.39
CA GLY A 52 -11.24 -4.10 -20.20
C GLY A 52 -10.34 -5.16 -19.56
N TRP A 53 -9.80 -6.08 -20.38
CA TRP A 53 -8.84 -7.08 -19.91
C TRP A 53 -7.56 -6.44 -19.35
N LEU A 54 -6.99 -5.47 -20.05
CA LEU A 54 -5.80 -4.76 -19.61
C LEU A 54 -6.01 -4.10 -18.23
N LEU A 55 -7.16 -3.43 -18.04
CA LEU A 55 -7.51 -2.78 -16.78
C LEU A 55 -7.76 -3.80 -15.66
N VAL A 56 -8.42 -4.92 -15.94
CA VAL A 56 -8.62 -6.00 -14.94
C VAL A 56 -7.28 -6.56 -14.46
N PHE A 57 -6.34 -6.85 -15.38
CA PHE A 57 -5.00 -7.32 -14.99
C PHE A 57 -4.28 -6.29 -14.15
N ARG A 58 -4.36 -5.02 -14.50
CA ARG A 58 -3.73 -3.95 -13.75
C ARG A 58 -4.31 -3.83 -12.34
N THR A 59 -5.62 -3.78 -12.23
CA THR A 59 -6.31 -3.69 -10.93
C THR A 59 -6.00 -4.88 -10.04
N ASN A 60 -6.01 -6.10 -10.59
CA ASN A 60 -5.66 -7.30 -9.85
C ASN A 60 -4.22 -7.27 -9.32
N THR A 61 -3.28 -6.80 -10.14
CA THR A 61 -1.87 -6.69 -9.74
C THR A 61 -1.69 -5.64 -8.64
N SER A 62 -2.34 -4.48 -8.75
CA SER A 62 -2.31 -3.44 -7.71
C SER A 62 -2.93 -3.94 -6.40
N TYR A 63 -4.10 -4.58 -6.47
CA TYR A 63 -4.77 -5.17 -5.31
C TYR A 63 -3.94 -6.27 -4.64
N ALA A 64 -3.26 -7.12 -5.41
CA ALA A 64 -2.39 -8.16 -4.85
C ALA A 64 -1.25 -7.55 -4.01
N ARG A 65 -0.67 -6.43 -4.43
CA ARG A 65 0.35 -5.69 -3.68
C ARG A 65 -0.20 -5.12 -2.37
N TRP A 66 -1.37 -4.49 -2.44
CA TRP A 66 -2.05 -3.96 -1.26
C TRP A 66 -2.37 -5.06 -0.25
N TRP A 67 -2.88 -6.19 -0.75
CA TRP A 67 -3.20 -7.35 0.09
C TRP A 67 -1.96 -7.99 0.71
N GLU A 68 -0.86 -8.09 -0.03
CA GLU A 68 0.43 -8.55 0.50
C GLU A 68 0.92 -7.63 1.62
N ALA A 69 0.88 -6.34 1.43
CA ALA A 69 1.26 -5.35 2.45
C ALA A 69 0.39 -5.50 3.72
N ARG A 70 -0.93 -5.65 3.56
CA ARG A 70 -1.86 -5.88 4.67
C ARG A 70 -1.57 -7.18 5.41
N THR A 71 -1.21 -8.22 4.69
CA THR A 71 -0.84 -9.53 5.25
C THR A 71 0.45 -9.45 6.05
N LEU A 72 1.47 -8.76 5.54
CA LEU A 72 2.74 -8.54 6.24
C LEU A 72 2.55 -7.77 7.55
N TRP A 73 1.73 -6.73 7.57
CA TRP A 73 1.41 -5.99 8.79
C TRP A 73 0.58 -6.82 9.77
N GLY A 74 -0.31 -7.68 9.28
CA GLY A 74 -1.00 -8.66 10.11
C GLY A 74 -0.04 -9.67 10.75
N SER A 75 0.93 -10.14 9.97
CA SER A 75 2.01 -11.01 10.46
C SER A 75 2.89 -10.31 11.49
N LEU A 76 3.17 -9.01 11.32
CA LEU A 76 3.91 -8.20 12.30
C LEU A 76 3.21 -8.19 13.66
N ILE A 77 1.90 -7.92 13.69
CA ILE A 77 1.11 -7.92 14.93
C ILE A 77 1.22 -9.29 15.63
N ASN A 78 1.07 -10.38 14.88
CA ASN A 78 1.15 -11.72 15.44
C ASN A 78 2.55 -12.04 15.96
N THR A 79 3.60 -11.68 15.22
CA THR A 79 4.99 -11.89 15.63
C THR A 79 5.32 -11.09 16.89
N MET A 80 4.84 -9.83 16.99
CA MET A 80 4.99 -9.00 18.19
C MET A 80 4.37 -9.66 19.43
N ARG A 81 3.14 -10.18 19.29
CA ARG A 81 2.45 -10.89 20.36
C ARG A 81 3.19 -12.16 20.76
N ASN A 82 3.57 -13.00 19.80
CA ASN A 82 4.26 -14.26 20.06
C ASN A 82 5.59 -14.01 20.76
N PHE A 83 6.41 -13.10 20.26
CA PHE A 83 7.68 -12.76 20.87
C PHE A 83 7.51 -12.21 22.29
N SER A 84 6.55 -11.30 22.50
CA SER A 84 6.26 -10.73 23.81
C SER A 84 5.83 -11.80 24.82
N VAL A 85 4.92 -12.70 24.43
CA VAL A 85 4.47 -13.81 25.30
C VAL A 85 5.64 -14.75 25.64
N LYS A 86 6.45 -15.15 24.65
CA LYS A 86 7.62 -16.00 24.87
C LYS A 86 8.62 -15.35 25.82
N LEU A 87 8.89 -14.06 25.70
CA LEU A 87 9.78 -13.34 26.60
C LEU A 87 9.26 -13.33 28.02
N VAL A 88 7.99 -13.03 28.21
CA VAL A 88 7.39 -12.89 29.55
C VAL A 88 7.20 -14.24 30.24
N GLU A 89 6.82 -15.28 29.50
CA GLU A 89 6.47 -16.58 30.11
C GLU A 89 7.63 -17.59 30.15
N LEU A 90 8.61 -17.49 29.25
CA LEU A 90 9.69 -18.46 29.13
C LEU A 90 11.03 -18.01 29.71
N ILE A 91 11.20 -16.69 29.92
CA ILE A 91 12.50 -16.13 30.31
C ILE A 91 12.41 -15.43 31.65
N ASP A 92 13.28 -15.83 32.56
CA ASP A 92 13.49 -15.13 33.84
C ASP A 92 14.46 -13.94 33.63
N ALA A 93 13.93 -12.89 33.04
CA ALA A 93 14.69 -11.69 32.73
C ALA A 93 14.44 -10.57 33.76
N PRO A 94 15.44 -9.67 33.99
CA PRO A 94 15.25 -8.51 34.83
C PRO A 94 14.13 -7.60 34.31
N ASN A 95 13.29 -7.10 35.21
CA ASN A 95 12.19 -6.21 34.87
C ASN A 95 12.66 -4.96 34.07
N ASN A 96 13.87 -4.47 34.35
CA ASN A 96 14.45 -3.34 33.61
C ASN A 96 14.75 -3.71 32.15
N ASP A 97 15.27 -4.91 31.90
CA ASP A 97 15.55 -5.39 30.53
C ASP A 97 14.24 -5.65 29.77
N LEU A 98 13.25 -6.24 30.42
CA LEU A 98 11.91 -6.42 29.86
C LEU A 98 11.28 -5.07 29.50
N ALA A 99 11.37 -4.07 30.38
CA ALA A 99 10.89 -2.72 30.12
C ALA A 99 11.60 -2.05 28.92
N GLN A 100 12.90 -2.31 28.78
CA GLN A 100 13.67 -1.81 27.63
C GLN A 100 13.23 -2.49 26.32
N ILE A 101 13.10 -3.82 26.31
CA ILE A 101 12.65 -4.56 25.12
C ILE A 101 11.21 -4.15 24.75
N ARG A 102 10.31 -4.00 25.72
CA ARG A 102 8.96 -3.47 25.48
C ARG A 102 8.99 -2.14 24.71
N ARG A 103 9.88 -1.21 25.14
CA ARG A 103 10.03 0.09 24.44
C ARG A 103 10.57 -0.09 23.03
N ILE A 104 11.56 -0.97 22.83
CA ILE A 104 12.13 -1.25 21.51
C ILE A 104 11.05 -1.84 20.57
N LEU A 105 10.24 -2.79 21.04
CA LEU A 105 9.17 -3.39 20.24
C LEU A 105 8.12 -2.35 19.80
N LYS A 106 7.71 -1.47 20.69
CA LYS A 106 6.80 -0.37 20.34
C LYS A 106 7.44 0.58 19.33
N ALA A 107 8.66 1.03 19.59
CA ALA A 107 9.40 1.90 18.68
C ALA A 107 9.59 1.26 17.29
N PHE A 108 9.76 -0.06 17.22
CA PHE A 108 9.94 -0.77 15.96
C PHE A 108 8.77 -0.60 14.99
N SER A 109 7.52 -0.74 15.46
CA SER A 109 6.34 -0.59 14.59
C SER A 109 6.20 0.81 14.03
N TRP A 110 6.41 1.84 14.86
CA TRP A 110 6.39 3.24 14.45
C TRP A 110 7.54 3.57 13.49
N THR A 111 8.74 3.12 13.83
CA THR A 111 9.93 3.27 12.98
C THR A 111 9.74 2.60 11.62
N LEU A 112 9.14 1.40 11.57
CA LEU A 112 8.85 0.73 10.31
C LEU A 112 7.84 1.54 9.48
N LYS A 113 6.79 2.05 10.10
CA LYS A 113 5.81 2.94 9.43
C LYS A 113 6.53 4.13 8.77
N ASP A 114 7.37 4.84 9.54
CA ASP A 114 8.07 6.02 9.05
C ASP A 114 9.11 5.65 7.97
N HIS A 115 9.82 4.53 8.16
CA HIS A 115 10.76 3.99 7.17
C HIS A 115 10.08 3.68 5.81
N LEU A 116 8.84 3.21 5.84
CA LEU A 116 8.08 2.91 4.62
C LEU A 116 7.48 4.17 3.96
N ARG A 117 7.41 5.29 4.65
CA ARG A 117 6.89 6.58 4.15
C ARG A 117 8.04 7.54 3.82
N ASP A 118 8.45 8.33 4.77
CA ASP A 118 9.37 9.47 4.57
C ASP A 118 10.82 9.15 4.95
N GLY A 119 11.05 7.95 5.48
CA GLY A 119 12.31 7.56 6.10
C GLY A 119 12.29 7.75 7.60
N ALA A 120 12.84 6.78 8.34
CA ALA A 120 12.91 6.82 9.79
C ALA A 120 14.26 7.39 10.26
N SER A 121 14.21 8.28 11.25
CA SER A 121 15.39 8.75 12.00
C SER A 121 15.32 8.26 13.45
N LEU A 122 16.47 7.97 14.06
CA LEU A 122 16.56 7.71 15.50
C LEU A 122 16.34 8.96 16.33
N GLU A 123 16.55 10.15 15.76
CA GLU A 123 16.37 11.44 16.43
C GLU A 123 14.93 11.66 16.88
N ASP A 124 13.97 11.07 16.19
CA ASP A 124 12.55 11.12 16.53
C ASP A 124 12.17 10.17 17.69
N SER A 125 13.11 9.36 18.18
CA SER A 125 12.88 8.39 19.25
C SER A 125 13.63 8.80 20.51
N GLU A 126 12.90 9.21 21.55
CA GLU A 126 13.46 9.52 22.88
C GLU A 126 14.33 8.40 23.49
N LEU A 127 14.22 7.18 22.94
CA LEU A 127 14.92 5.98 23.38
C LEU A 127 16.43 5.95 23.04
N PHE A 128 16.89 6.78 22.09
CA PHE A 128 18.21 6.63 21.49
C PHE A 128 18.97 7.96 21.38
N HIS A 129 18.60 8.97 22.15
CA HIS A 129 19.32 10.27 22.18
C HIS A 129 20.82 10.14 22.51
N ASP A 130 21.22 9.08 23.22
CA ASP A 130 22.61 8.80 23.61
C ASP A 130 23.37 7.92 22.60
N VAL A 131 22.73 7.54 21.48
CA VAL A 131 23.40 6.68 20.47
C VAL A 131 24.16 7.58 19.50
N ALA A 132 25.48 7.55 19.60
CA ALA A 132 26.40 8.29 18.71
C ALA A 132 26.33 7.81 17.24
N GLU A 133 25.70 6.67 16.96
CA GLU A 133 25.55 6.07 15.65
C GLU A 133 24.21 6.47 15.04
N SER A 134 24.26 7.07 13.85
CA SER A 134 23.06 7.25 13.00
C SER A 134 22.98 6.07 12.03
N PRO A 135 22.21 5.01 12.34
CA PRO A 135 22.12 3.84 11.48
C PRO A 135 21.34 4.18 10.21
N GLN A 136 21.85 3.72 9.07
CA GLN A 136 21.16 3.91 7.78
C GLN A 136 19.84 3.12 7.72
N HIS A 137 19.71 2.03 8.48
CA HIS A 137 18.55 1.15 8.49
C HIS A 137 18.03 0.96 9.92
N VAL A 138 17.20 1.89 10.36
CA VAL A 138 16.73 1.96 11.75
C VAL A 138 15.93 0.72 12.20
N PRO A 139 15.01 0.11 11.39
CA PRO A 139 14.31 -1.10 11.81
C PRO A 139 15.26 -2.26 12.13
N THR A 140 16.29 -2.50 11.31
CA THR A 140 17.29 -3.54 11.58
C THR A 140 18.11 -3.24 12.82
N PHE A 141 18.46 -2.00 13.05
CA PHE A 141 19.19 -1.57 14.24
C PHE A 141 18.40 -1.90 15.52
N LEU A 142 17.10 -1.64 15.56
CA LEU A 142 16.25 -1.97 16.71
C LEU A 142 16.23 -3.46 17.01
N ILE A 143 16.15 -4.31 16.00
CA ILE A 143 16.24 -5.78 16.18
C ILE A 143 17.63 -6.20 16.67
N ALA A 144 18.71 -5.58 16.17
CA ALA A 144 20.06 -5.85 16.65
C ALA A 144 20.20 -5.53 18.15
N ARG A 145 19.57 -4.46 18.65
CA ARG A 145 19.55 -4.15 20.10
C ARG A 145 18.86 -5.23 20.92
N ILE A 146 17.82 -5.88 20.40
CA ILE A 146 17.20 -7.03 21.08
C ILE A 146 18.19 -8.21 21.09
N TYR A 147 18.86 -8.51 19.97
CA TYR A 147 19.88 -9.58 19.94
C TYR A 147 21.04 -9.33 20.91
N GLU A 148 21.46 -8.08 21.10
CA GLU A 148 22.47 -7.73 22.13
C GLU A 148 22.01 -8.17 23.51
N LYS A 149 20.75 -7.88 23.88
CA LYS A 149 20.19 -8.32 25.17
C LYS A 149 20.15 -9.83 25.29
N LEU A 150 19.67 -10.54 24.26
CA LEU A 150 19.64 -12.00 24.28
C LEU A 150 21.05 -12.61 24.39
N ARG A 151 22.05 -12.02 23.73
CA ARG A 151 23.45 -12.42 23.85
C ARG A 151 23.95 -12.27 25.28
N ASP A 152 23.64 -11.17 25.95
CA ASP A 152 24.05 -10.90 27.32
C ASP A 152 23.34 -11.84 28.29
N TRP A 153 22.05 -12.12 28.09
CA TRP A 153 21.33 -13.13 28.89
C TRP A 153 21.91 -14.52 28.74
N LYS A 154 22.30 -14.91 27.52
CA LYS A 154 22.96 -16.21 27.30
C LYS A 154 24.31 -16.28 27.99
N LYS A 155 25.14 -15.22 27.92
CA LYS A 155 26.44 -15.17 28.61
C LYS A 155 26.30 -15.30 30.14
N ASN A 156 25.22 -14.70 30.67
CA ASN A 156 24.93 -14.71 32.12
C ASN A 156 24.15 -15.95 32.57
N GLY A 157 23.93 -16.93 31.68
CA GLY A 157 23.21 -18.17 31.99
C GLY A 157 21.70 -18.00 32.25
N ARG A 158 21.10 -16.88 31.87
CA ARG A 158 19.66 -16.61 32.06
C ARG A 158 18.78 -17.30 31.00
N ILE A 159 19.34 -17.55 29.83
CA ILE A 159 18.69 -18.30 28.75
C ILE A 159 19.61 -19.42 28.30
N ASP A 160 19.01 -20.54 27.96
CA ASP A 160 19.72 -21.68 27.35
C ASP A 160 19.73 -21.57 25.81
N GLY A 161 20.33 -22.57 25.15
CA GLY A 161 20.41 -22.63 23.69
C GLY A 161 19.06 -22.84 23.02
N TYR A 162 18.14 -23.59 23.65
CA TYR A 162 16.81 -23.88 23.12
C TYR A 162 15.92 -22.64 23.21
N GLN A 163 15.93 -21.95 24.34
CA GLN A 163 15.21 -20.69 24.53
C GLN A 163 15.67 -19.62 23.51
N LEU A 164 16.99 -19.55 23.27
CA LEU A 164 17.52 -18.64 22.25
C LEU A 164 16.98 -18.96 20.84
N ILE A 165 16.95 -20.24 20.44
CA ILE A 165 16.43 -20.66 19.13
C ILE A 165 14.94 -20.31 18.99
N VAL A 166 14.15 -20.50 20.04
CA VAL A 166 12.71 -20.18 20.05
C VAL A 166 12.46 -18.67 19.89
N LEU A 167 13.31 -17.83 20.49
CA LEU A 167 13.23 -16.38 20.35
C LEU A 167 13.78 -15.89 19.01
N ASP A 168 14.85 -16.51 18.50
CA ASP A 168 15.47 -16.18 17.20
C ASP A 168 14.48 -16.35 16.04
N GLU A 169 13.61 -17.36 16.11
CA GLU A 169 12.57 -17.58 15.09
C GLU A 169 11.68 -16.35 14.87
N ASP A 170 11.24 -15.70 15.96
CA ASP A 170 10.40 -14.51 15.85
C ASP A 170 11.20 -13.28 15.43
N LEU A 171 12.45 -13.11 15.93
CA LEU A 171 13.32 -12.00 15.52
C LEU A 171 13.67 -12.05 14.04
N ARG A 172 13.88 -13.24 13.48
CA ARG A 172 14.06 -13.42 12.05
C ARG A 172 12.81 -13.03 11.26
N LYS A 173 11.61 -13.39 11.75
CA LYS A 173 10.35 -13.00 11.13
C LYS A 173 10.16 -11.48 11.07
N PHE A 174 10.60 -10.72 12.08
CA PHE A 174 10.57 -9.25 12.01
C PHE A 174 11.35 -8.74 10.79
N LEU A 175 12.57 -9.24 10.57
CA LEU A 175 13.39 -8.82 9.44
C LEU A 175 12.83 -9.27 8.08
N GLU A 176 12.23 -10.46 8.02
CA GLU A 176 11.53 -10.95 6.83
C GLU A 176 10.32 -10.05 6.47
N ILE A 177 9.57 -9.58 7.48
CA ILE A 177 8.46 -8.65 7.28
C ILE A 177 8.96 -7.29 6.78
N VAL A 178 10.03 -6.76 7.38
CA VAL A 178 10.67 -5.51 6.91
C VAL A 178 11.05 -5.64 5.45
N GLY A 179 11.82 -6.68 5.10
CA GLY A 179 12.25 -6.90 3.72
C GLY A 179 11.09 -7.10 2.74
N GLY A 180 10.01 -7.75 3.18
CA GLY A 180 8.76 -7.87 2.41
C GLY A 180 8.10 -6.51 2.13
N CYS A 181 7.98 -5.67 3.16
CA CYS A 181 7.42 -4.32 3.02
C CYS A 181 8.30 -3.43 2.13
N GLU A 182 9.61 -3.48 2.30
CA GLU A 182 10.57 -2.75 1.46
C GLU A 182 10.50 -3.18 -0.01
N ARG A 183 10.37 -4.49 -0.27
CA ARG A 183 10.17 -5.01 -1.62
C ARG A 183 8.92 -4.40 -2.26
N ILE A 184 7.81 -4.36 -1.54
CA ILE A 184 6.56 -3.75 -2.02
C ILE A 184 6.78 -2.26 -2.30
N ARG A 185 7.40 -1.51 -1.39
CA ARG A 185 7.68 -0.07 -1.57
C ARG A 185 8.56 0.20 -2.77
N ASN A 186 9.67 -0.53 -2.90
CA ASN A 186 10.74 -0.22 -3.85
C ASN A 186 10.51 -0.82 -5.24
N THR A 187 9.71 -1.91 -5.35
CA THR A 187 9.45 -2.60 -6.62
C THR A 187 8.01 -2.33 -7.06
N ARG A 188 7.79 -1.21 -7.74
CA ARG A 188 6.49 -0.86 -8.33
C ARG A 188 6.25 -1.64 -9.63
N ILE A 189 5.01 -1.64 -10.11
CA ILE A 189 4.67 -2.15 -11.45
C ILE A 189 5.53 -1.43 -12.49
N ALA A 190 6.01 -2.19 -13.49
CA ALA A 190 6.90 -1.65 -14.52
C ALA A 190 6.37 -0.36 -15.13
N LYS A 191 7.19 0.70 -15.15
CA LYS A 191 6.80 2.03 -15.64
C LYS A 191 6.28 1.97 -17.09
N SER A 192 6.90 1.14 -17.94
CA SER A 192 6.47 0.94 -19.33
C SER A 192 5.04 0.42 -19.41
N TYR A 193 4.68 -0.54 -18.56
CA TYR A 193 3.33 -1.10 -18.52
C TYR A 193 2.29 -0.05 -18.10
N ARG A 194 2.57 0.72 -17.05
CA ARG A 194 1.68 1.81 -16.60
C ARG A 194 1.48 2.87 -17.67
N THR A 195 2.58 3.30 -18.29
CA THR A 195 2.55 4.33 -19.34
C THR A 195 1.78 3.82 -20.56
N PHE A 196 2.01 2.59 -20.98
CA PHE A 196 1.30 1.98 -22.11
C PHE A 196 -0.21 1.86 -21.83
N ALA A 197 -0.61 1.36 -20.67
CA ALA A 197 -2.01 1.26 -20.30
C ALA A 197 -2.72 2.63 -20.34
N ARG A 198 -2.12 3.67 -19.77
CA ARG A 198 -2.65 5.05 -19.81
C ARG A 198 -2.76 5.58 -21.22
N GLN A 199 -1.76 5.35 -22.06
CA GLN A 199 -1.79 5.77 -23.46
C GLN A 199 -2.92 5.08 -24.22
N CYS A 200 -3.14 3.77 -24.00
CA CYS A 200 -4.23 3.03 -24.62
C CYS A 200 -5.60 3.57 -24.18
N VAL A 201 -5.81 3.81 -22.89
CA VAL A 201 -7.05 4.38 -22.37
C VAL A 201 -7.28 5.78 -22.93
N PHE A 202 -6.25 6.63 -22.94
CA PHE A 202 -6.35 7.99 -23.50
C PHE A 202 -6.72 7.96 -24.99
N LEU A 203 -6.02 7.17 -25.80
CA LEU A 203 -6.29 7.05 -27.24
C LEU A 203 -7.70 6.55 -27.51
N TYR A 204 -8.12 5.53 -26.76
CA TYR A 204 -9.47 5.00 -26.86
C TYR A 204 -10.53 6.06 -26.55
N LEU A 205 -10.41 6.76 -25.42
CA LEU A 205 -11.36 7.80 -25.02
C LEU A 205 -11.37 8.99 -25.98
N ALA A 206 -10.23 9.36 -26.55
CA ALA A 206 -10.13 10.43 -27.54
C ALA A 206 -10.86 10.09 -28.86
N THR A 207 -10.85 8.82 -29.25
CA THR A 207 -11.49 8.36 -30.50
C THR A 207 -12.93 7.89 -30.30
N LEU A 208 -13.31 7.50 -29.09
CA LEU A 208 -14.61 6.92 -28.76
C LEU A 208 -15.82 7.75 -29.24
N PRO A 209 -15.92 9.07 -28.97
CA PRO A 209 -17.09 9.84 -29.38
C PRO A 209 -17.22 9.99 -30.91
N TRP A 210 -16.10 9.89 -31.63
CA TRP A 210 -16.13 9.88 -33.09
C TRP A 210 -16.69 8.59 -33.67
N GLY A 211 -16.42 7.45 -33.02
CA GLY A 211 -17.01 6.17 -33.41
C GLY A 211 -18.49 6.03 -33.02
N LEU A 212 -18.88 6.57 -31.84
CA LEU A 212 -20.25 6.47 -31.34
C LEU A 212 -21.22 7.45 -32.04
N VAL A 213 -20.73 8.57 -32.51
CA VAL A 213 -21.61 9.64 -32.99
C VAL A 213 -22.45 9.26 -34.20
N HIS A 214 -21.98 8.35 -35.04
CA HIS A 214 -22.71 7.89 -36.22
C HIS A 214 -23.99 7.14 -35.87
N GLU A 215 -23.92 6.26 -34.88
CA GLU A 215 -25.05 5.41 -34.46
C GLU A 215 -25.92 6.08 -33.39
N PHE A 216 -25.30 6.71 -32.40
CA PHE A 216 -26.00 7.18 -31.21
C PHE A 216 -26.39 8.67 -31.25
N SER A 217 -25.90 9.46 -32.22
CA SER A 217 -26.24 10.88 -32.34
C SER A 217 -26.09 11.66 -31.03
N GLY A 218 -27.15 12.27 -30.50
CA GLY A 218 -27.15 13.05 -29.25
C GLY A 218 -26.83 12.20 -28.00
N TRP A 219 -27.07 10.88 -28.01
CA TRP A 219 -26.73 9.98 -26.93
C TRP A 219 -25.22 9.73 -26.80
N THR A 220 -24.43 10.13 -27.79
CA THR A 220 -22.97 10.03 -27.77
C THR A 220 -22.38 10.74 -26.53
N VAL A 221 -22.92 11.89 -26.16
CA VAL A 221 -22.44 12.69 -25.02
C VAL A 221 -22.57 11.95 -23.69
N PRO A 222 -23.76 11.51 -23.25
CA PRO A 222 -23.89 10.80 -21.99
C PRO A 222 -23.20 9.43 -22.02
N LEU A 223 -23.20 8.71 -23.15
CA LEU A 223 -22.51 7.42 -23.26
C LEU A 223 -21.00 7.59 -23.12
N THR A 224 -20.39 8.59 -23.77
CA THR A 224 -18.96 8.88 -23.60
C THR A 224 -18.64 9.22 -22.15
N ALA A 225 -19.45 10.03 -21.48
CA ALA A 225 -19.24 10.38 -20.07
C ALA A 225 -19.28 9.12 -19.17
N ILE A 226 -20.26 8.24 -19.36
CA ILE A 226 -20.39 7.00 -18.58
C ILE A 226 -19.19 6.06 -18.82
N ILE A 227 -18.84 5.81 -20.08
CA ILE A 227 -17.71 4.93 -20.42
C ILE A 227 -16.40 5.51 -19.86
N SER A 228 -16.21 6.83 -19.98
CA SER A 228 -15.05 7.51 -19.44
C SER A 228 -14.98 7.39 -17.91
N TYR A 229 -16.12 7.50 -17.22
CA TYR A 229 -16.19 7.35 -15.79
C TYR A 229 -15.69 5.97 -15.36
N PHE A 230 -16.12 4.89 -16.00
CA PHE A 230 -15.68 3.54 -15.67
C PHE A 230 -14.21 3.31 -16.03
N MET A 231 -13.77 3.70 -17.23
CA MET A 231 -12.40 3.47 -17.68
C MET A 231 -11.37 4.25 -16.85
N LEU A 232 -11.60 5.54 -16.64
CA LEU A 232 -10.72 6.38 -15.85
C LEU A 232 -10.81 6.04 -14.35
N GLY A 233 -12.00 5.67 -13.88
CA GLY A 233 -12.19 5.23 -12.50
C GLY A 233 -11.35 4.00 -12.18
N MET A 234 -11.40 2.97 -13.03
CA MET A 234 -10.59 1.77 -12.86
C MET A 234 -9.09 2.06 -12.90
N GLU A 235 -8.65 2.95 -13.79
CA GLU A 235 -7.25 3.35 -13.91
C GLU A 235 -6.77 4.08 -12.63
N ILE A 236 -7.56 5.04 -12.13
CA ILE A 236 -7.22 5.83 -10.94
C ILE A 236 -7.24 4.95 -9.68
N VAL A 237 -8.25 4.09 -9.51
CA VAL A 237 -8.31 3.14 -8.39
C VAL A 237 -7.11 2.20 -8.41
N ALA A 238 -6.72 1.68 -9.59
CA ALA A 238 -5.53 0.82 -9.70
C ALA A 238 -4.24 1.57 -9.33
N GLU A 239 -4.13 2.86 -9.67
CA GLU A 239 -2.98 3.69 -9.32
C GLU A 239 -2.87 3.90 -7.80
N HIS A 240 -3.97 4.28 -7.15
CA HIS A 240 -4.00 4.49 -5.69
C HIS A 240 -3.73 3.19 -4.92
N THR A 241 -4.33 2.08 -5.33
CA THR A 241 -4.13 0.78 -4.66
C THR A 241 -2.70 0.23 -4.85
N GLU A 242 -1.91 0.73 -5.82
CA GLU A 242 -0.55 0.26 -6.10
C GLU A 242 0.44 0.60 -4.97
N GLU A 243 0.23 1.68 -4.22
CA GLU A 243 1.13 2.19 -3.16
C GLU A 243 0.47 2.10 -1.77
N PRO A 244 0.50 0.95 -1.10
CA PRO A 244 -0.31 0.71 0.10
C PRO A 244 0.18 1.43 1.36
N PHE A 245 1.35 2.06 1.35
CA PHE A 245 1.99 2.68 2.54
C PHE A 245 1.92 4.21 2.56
N GLY A 246 1.23 4.83 1.60
CA GLY A 246 1.10 6.28 1.48
C GLY A 246 0.23 6.93 2.56
N TYR A 247 -0.39 8.06 2.20
CA TYR A 247 -1.24 8.87 3.08
C TYR A 247 -2.65 9.06 2.53
N GLU A 248 -3.02 8.32 1.47
CA GLU A 248 -4.32 8.45 0.84
C GLU A 248 -5.39 7.63 1.58
N GLU A 249 -6.67 7.89 1.29
CA GLU A 249 -7.79 7.23 1.99
C GLU A 249 -7.82 5.72 1.82
N ASP A 250 -7.33 5.20 0.67
CA ASP A 250 -7.31 3.77 0.34
C ASP A 250 -6.04 3.06 0.83
N ASP A 251 -5.08 3.80 1.38
CA ASP A 251 -3.85 3.25 1.93
C ASP A 251 -4.10 2.54 3.27
N LEU A 252 -3.15 1.72 3.67
CA LEU A 252 -3.22 1.04 4.96
C LEU A 252 -3.11 2.05 6.11
N ASP A 253 -4.07 2.03 7.02
CA ASP A 253 -3.98 2.80 8.28
C ASP A 253 -2.89 2.19 9.19
N LEU A 254 -1.63 2.51 8.85
CA LEU A 254 -0.46 2.04 9.57
C LEU A 254 -0.43 2.53 11.02
N GLU A 255 -1.01 3.71 11.29
CA GLU A 255 -1.09 4.25 12.64
C GLU A 255 -2.05 3.45 13.52
N ALA A 256 -3.20 3.07 12.99
CA ALA A 256 -4.11 2.18 13.71
C ALA A 256 -3.45 0.83 14.00
N LEU A 257 -2.69 0.27 13.04
CA LEU A 257 -1.95 -0.98 13.24
C LEU A 257 -0.85 -0.85 14.30
N CYS A 258 -0.10 0.26 14.32
CA CYS A 258 0.89 0.56 15.36
C CYS A 258 0.23 0.65 16.75
N ARG A 259 -0.91 1.36 16.87
CA ARG A 259 -1.67 1.43 18.13
C ARG A 259 -2.14 0.05 18.63
N VAL A 260 -2.55 -0.83 17.72
CA VAL A 260 -2.91 -2.23 18.07
C VAL A 260 -1.70 -2.99 18.61
N ILE A 261 -0.52 -2.81 18.01
CA ILE A 261 0.73 -3.40 18.49
C ILE A 261 1.06 -2.85 19.88
N ASP A 262 1.04 -1.53 20.06
CA ASP A 262 1.34 -0.89 21.35
C ASP A 262 0.44 -1.42 22.46
N SER A 263 -0.87 -1.46 22.25
CA SER A 263 -1.83 -1.98 23.21
C SER A 263 -1.58 -3.45 23.56
N SER A 264 -1.30 -4.27 22.55
CA SER A 264 -1.04 -5.71 22.76
C SER A 264 0.25 -5.96 23.52
N VAL A 265 1.33 -5.26 23.17
CA VAL A 265 2.62 -5.36 23.84
C VAL A 265 2.49 -4.89 25.30
N ASP A 266 1.84 -3.74 25.52
CA ASP A 266 1.63 -3.20 26.85
C ASP A 266 0.84 -4.14 27.76
N GLU A 267 -0.24 -4.77 27.27
CA GLU A 267 -1.02 -5.73 28.02
C GLU A 267 -0.22 -6.98 28.42
N ILE A 268 0.56 -7.53 27.47
CA ILE A 268 1.36 -8.75 27.72
C ILE A 268 2.44 -8.47 28.78
N PHE A 269 3.20 -7.38 28.63
CA PHE A 269 4.27 -7.05 29.56
C PHE A 269 3.75 -6.63 30.95
N ALA A 270 2.58 -5.98 31.03
CA ALA A 270 1.97 -5.63 32.32
C ALA A 270 1.63 -6.87 33.15
N ARG A 271 1.17 -7.95 32.52
CA ARG A 271 0.89 -9.23 33.19
C ARG A 271 2.17 -9.93 33.69
N GLY A 272 3.27 -9.81 32.95
CA GLY A 272 4.55 -10.43 33.32
C GLY A 272 5.28 -9.71 34.45
N ILE A 273 5.22 -8.38 34.48
CA ILE A 273 5.87 -7.59 35.54
C ILE A 273 5.10 -7.64 36.85
N ALA A 274 3.81 -7.96 36.83
CA ALA A 274 2.96 -8.10 38.03
C ALA A 274 3.16 -9.43 38.80
N ARG A 275 3.91 -10.38 38.24
CA ARG A 275 4.31 -11.66 38.90
C ARG A 275 5.67 -11.52 39.54
#